data_c6ec7c6e19504702388a3657c206cd72
#
_entry.id   c6ec7c6e19504702388a3657c206cd72
#
_cell.length_a   1.000
_cell.length_b   1.000
_cell.length_c   1.000
_cell.angle_alpha   90.00
_cell.angle_beta   90.00
_cell.angle_gamma   90.00
#
_symmetry.space_group_name_H-M   'P 1'
#
loop_
_entity.id
_entity.type
_entity.pdbx_description
1 polymer ?
#
loop_
_entity_poly.entity_id
_entity_poly.type
_entity_poly.pdbx_seq_one_letter_code
_entity_poly.pdbx_strand_id
1 'polypeptide(L)'
;MNLFIFTQWYCLEEYHGAKPIIQFVILLWFLCFKVPPPDAFIVQNPPSVPTLVAVKWASSMRKLAFIVDWHNFGFTLLGLSVGRSSPFVSIYHWFEKRYGQMANGSLCVTRAMQLELAQNWGIRATVLYDQPPEFFCPTSLQEKRKLFCRLNRYLCHPLGVRDCVTAKIGADDQNESLFRTQVDTDILLKPNRPALVVSSTSWTPDEDFEILLEAAVMYDRRVAALLDENDSADEGVLWKEISGGKQYLYPRLLFIITGKGPEKEKYEEKIKRLNVKRVAFRTMWLSTEEYPLLLGSADLGVCRHTSSSGLDLPMKVVDMFGCGLPSITICYWFDF
;
A
#
# COMPACT_ATOMS: atom_id res chain seq x y z
N MET A 1 -5.94 29.24 -15.81
CA MET A 1 -6.92 28.74 -14.84
C MET A 1 -6.17 28.49 -13.52
N ASN A 2 -6.46 29.27 -12.52
CA ASN A 2 -5.83 29.12 -11.20
C ASN A 2 -6.70 28.14 -10.39
N LEU A 3 -6.22 26.91 -10.19
CA LEU A 3 -6.89 25.90 -9.38
C LEU A 3 -6.30 25.90 -7.96
N PHE A 4 -7.14 25.84 -6.96
CA PHE A 4 -6.72 25.60 -5.58
C PHE A 4 -7.15 24.19 -5.19
N ILE A 5 -6.16 23.30 -5.00
CA ILE A 5 -6.37 21.90 -4.62
C ILE A 5 -6.20 21.78 -3.11
N PHE A 6 -7.20 21.24 -2.45
CA PHE A 6 -7.21 21.02 -1.01
C PHE A 6 -7.19 19.53 -0.72
N THR A 7 -6.02 19.02 -0.30
CA THR A 7 -5.82 17.58 -0.16
C THR A 7 -5.84 17.05 1.26
N GLN A 8 -5.49 17.82 2.27
CA GLN A 8 -5.59 17.36 3.67
C GLN A 8 -5.17 18.44 4.67
N TRP A 9 -5.97 18.65 5.70
CA TRP A 9 -5.60 19.49 6.84
C TRP A 9 -5.34 18.62 8.06
N TYR A 10 -4.06 18.34 8.31
CA TYR A 10 -3.61 17.86 9.61
C TYR A 10 -3.39 19.08 10.49
N CYS A 11 -4.38 19.51 11.23
CA CYS A 11 -4.14 20.40 12.36
C CYS A 11 -5.20 20.22 13.43
N LEU A 12 -4.72 20.12 14.67
CA LEU A 12 -5.46 20.10 15.94
C LEU A 12 -5.85 18.71 16.46
N GLU A 13 -4.85 17.94 16.91
CA GLU A 13 -5.06 16.71 17.68
C GLU A 13 -5.59 16.93 19.11
N GLU A 14 -5.63 18.15 19.62
CA GLU A 14 -5.82 18.39 21.06
C GLU A 14 -7.25 18.77 21.53
N TYR A 15 -8.24 18.98 20.65
CA TYR A 15 -9.58 19.42 21.08
C TYR A 15 -10.67 18.39 20.79
N HIS A 16 -10.99 17.57 21.79
CA HIS A 16 -12.05 16.54 21.74
C HIS A 16 -13.43 17.14 21.71
N GLY A 17 -14.30 17.19 20.94
CA GLY A 17 -15.72 17.57 20.98
C GLY A 17 -16.12 18.84 20.20
N ALA A 18 -15.34 19.89 20.22
CA ALA A 18 -15.60 21.12 19.44
C ALA A 18 -14.87 21.16 18.09
N LYS A 19 -14.11 20.11 17.76
CA LYS A 19 -13.25 20.04 16.57
C LYS A 19 -13.93 20.39 15.24
N PRO A 20 -15.09 19.84 14.89
CA PRO A 20 -15.66 20.10 13.57
C PRO A 20 -16.10 21.56 13.37
N ILE A 21 -16.62 22.20 14.42
CA ILE A 21 -17.08 23.59 14.35
C ILE A 21 -15.88 24.54 14.25
N ILE A 22 -14.87 24.34 15.07
CA ILE A 22 -13.64 25.15 15.05
C ILE A 22 -12.93 24.97 13.70
N GLN A 23 -12.80 23.74 13.22
CA GLN A 23 -12.22 23.45 11.91
C GLN A 23 -13.01 24.11 10.78
N PHE A 24 -14.34 24.07 10.85
CA PHE A 24 -15.20 24.74 9.88
C PHE A 24 -14.95 26.25 9.84
N VAL A 25 -14.93 26.92 10.99
CA VAL A 25 -14.72 28.38 11.07
C VAL A 25 -13.33 28.77 10.58
N ILE A 26 -12.29 28.05 11.02
CA ILE A 26 -10.91 28.31 10.59
C ILE A 26 -10.75 28.09 9.08
N LEU A 27 -11.29 26.97 8.57
CA LEU A 27 -11.22 26.65 7.15
C LEU A 27 -11.98 27.67 6.30
N LEU A 28 -13.19 28.04 6.70
CA LEU A 28 -13.98 29.03 6.00
C LEU A 28 -13.27 30.39 5.97
N TRP A 29 -12.75 30.83 7.12
CA TRP A 29 -11.98 32.08 7.20
C TRP A 29 -10.74 32.04 6.29
N PHE A 30 -9.99 30.95 6.32
CA PHE A 30 -8.80 30.76 5.48
C PHE A 30 -9.16 30.83 3.98
N LEU A 31 -10.17 30.07 3.57
CA LEU A 31 -10.62 30.02 2.17
C LEU A 31 -11.18 31.36 1.69
N CYS A 32 -11.85 32.14 2.56
CA CYS A 32 -12.42 33.41 2.17
C CYS A 32 -11.40 34.55 2.12
N PHE A 33 -10.41 34.55 3.03
CA PHE A 33 -9.57 35.72 3.25
C PHE A 33 -8.07 35.52 3.02
N LYS A 34 -7.58 34.28 3.07
CA LYS A 34 -6.14 33.99 2.91
C LYS A 34 -5.78 33.41 1.56
N VAL A 35 -6.67 32.66 0.95
CA VAL A 35 -6.44 32.10 -0.39
C VAL A 35 -6.61 33.18 -1.45
N PRO A 36 -5.63 33.43 -2.33
CA PRO A 36 -5.82 34.28 -3.50
C PRO A 36 -7.04 33.81 -4.31
N PRO A 37 -7.72 34.68 -5.07
CA PRO A 37 -8.91 34.29 -5.80
C PRO A 37 -8.59 33.25 -6.89
N PRO A 38 -8.94 31.95 -6.69
CA PRO A 38 -8.82 30.94 -7.73
C PRO A 38 -10.07 30.97 -8.63
N ASP A 39 -10.03 30.27 -9.75
CA ASP A 39 -11.20 30.05 -10.61
C ASP A 39 -12.11 28.96 -10.05
N ALA A 40 -11.54 27.99 -9.36
CA ALA A 40 -12.26 26.88 -8.74
C ALA A 40 -11.54 26.34 -7.49
N PHE A 41 -12.33 25.77 -6.58
CA PHE A 41 -11.85 24.91 -5.50
C PHE A 41 -12.04 23.44 -5.90
N ILE A 42 -10.96 22.66 -5.86
CA ILE A 42 -11.01 21.20 -5.95
C ILE A 42 -10.77 20.63 -4.56
N VAL A 43 -11.66 19.76 -4.10
CA VAL A 43 -11.62 19.16 -2.76
C VAL A 43 -11.56 17.66 -2.90
N GLN A 44 -10.49 17.09 -2.39
CA GLN A 44 -10.37 15.63 -2.24
C GLN A 44 -11.29 15.15 -1.11
N ASN A 45 -12.05 14.13 -1.37
CA ASN A 45 -12.92 13.47 -0.39
C ASN A 45 -12.45 12.03 -0.16
N PRO A 46 -12.27 11.58 1.10
CA PRO A 46 -12.45 12.26 2.38
C PRO A 46 -11.31 13.22 2.76
N PRO A 47 -11.50 14.08 3.80
CA PRO A 47 -12.62 14.17 4.72
C PRO A 47 -13.77 15.05 4.19
N SER A 48 -15.01 14.60 4.44
CA SER A 48 -16.20 15.30 3.94
C SER A 48 -16.67 16.41 4.90
N VAL A 49 -16.68 16.11 6.20
CA VAL A 49 -17.19 17.02 7.23
C VAL A 49 -16.04 17.45 8.13
N PRO A 50 -15.82 18.75 8.33
CA PRO A 50 -16.61 19.89 7.85
C PRO A 50 -16.19 20.44 6.47
N THR A 51 -15.26 19.78 5.76
CA THR A 51 -14.56 20.31 4.60
C THR A 51 -15.51 20.69 3.45
N LEU A 52 -16.34 19.75 3.00
CA LEU A 52 -17.27 20.02 1.88
C LEU A 52 -18.23 21.18 2.22
N VAL A 53 -18.67 21.28 3.48
CA VAL A 53 -19.52 22.37 3.94
C VAL A 53 -18.81 23.71 3.83
N ALA A 54 -17.60 23.81 4.38
CA ALA A 54 -16.82 25.05 4.38
C ALA A 54 -16.46 25.49 2.96
N VAL A 55 -16.02 24.57 2.11
CA VAL A 55 -15.65 24.89 0.73
C VAL A 55 -16.87 25.30 -0.08
N LYS A 56 -18.01 24.62 0.08
CA LYS A 56 -19.27 25.04 -0.58
C LYS A 56 -19.68 26.44 -0.19
N TRP A 57 -19.58 26.82 1.10
CA TRP A 57 -19.90 28.16 1.55
C TRP A 57 -18.90 29.19 1.00
N ALA A 58 -17.61 28.91 1.09
CA ALA A 58 -16.57 29.78 0.53
C ALA A 58 -16.74 29.98 -0.98
N SER A 59 -17.00 28.92 -1.73
CA SER A 59 -17.23 29.00 -3.18
C SER A 59 -18.44 29.83 -3.54
N SER A 60 -19.52 29.68 -2.76
CA SER A 60 -20.76 30.51 -2.95
C SER A 60 -20.51 31.98 -2.65
N MET A 61 -19.82 32.31 -1.54
CA MET A 61 -19.49 33.69 -1.16
C MET A 61 -18.58 34.37 -2.18
N ARG A 62 -17.60 33.60 -2.75
CA ARG A 62 -16.61 34.10 -3.69
C ARG A 62 -17.01 33.93 -5.16
N LYS A 63 -18.17 33.32 -5.43
CA LYS A 63 -18.69 32.99 -6.78
C LYS A 63 -17.71 32.14 -7.60
N LEU A 64 -17.14 31.11 -6.98
CA LEU A 64 -16.20 30.18 -7.58
C LEU A 64 -16.86 28.85 -7.87
N ALA A 65 -16.26 28.08 -8.82
CA ALA A 65 -16.65 26.69 -9.00
C ALA A 65 -16.20 25.82 -7.82
N PHE A 66 -17.02 24.82 -7.47
CA PHE A 66 -16.75 23.81 -6.44
C PHE A 66 -16.73 22.43 -7.09
N ILE A 67 -15.61 21.75 -7.03
CA ILE A 67 -15.39 20.44 -7.61
C ILE A 67 -15.01 19.47 -6.50
N VAL A 68 -15.62 18.29 -6.47
CA VAL A 68 -15.27 17.22 -5.52
C VAL A 68 -14.51 16.12 -6.26
N ASP A 69 -13.39 15.73 -5.69
CA ASP A 69 -12.57 14.62 -6.13
C ASP A 69 -12.73 13.44 -5.15
N TRP A 70 -13.46 12.42 -5.59
CA TRP A 70 -13.88 11.29 -4.77
C TRP A 70 -12.83 10.18 -4.81
N HIS A 71 -12.13 9.98 -3.69
CA HIS A 71 -11.18 8.87 -3.50
C HIS A 71 -11.77 7.75 -2.64
N ASN A 72 -12.65 8.08 -1.70
CA ASN A 72 -13.40 7.14 -0.87
C ASN A 72 -14.62 7.85 -0.27
N PHE A 73 -15.43 7.13 0.51
CA PHE A 73 -16.53 7.70 1.26
C PHE A 73 -16.15 7.89 2.73
N GLY A 74 -16.25 9.11 3.22
CA GLY A 74 -15.87 9.46 4.61
C GLY A 74 -16.76 8.78 5.66
N PHE A 75 -18.05 8.57 5.35
CA PHE A 75 -18.96 7.87 6.26
C PHE A 75 -18.56 6.41 6.47
N THR A 76 -17.99 5.72 5.46
CA THR A 76 -17.53 4.33 5.60
C THR A 76 -16.30 4.26 6.50
N LEU A 77 -15.36 5.21 6.36
CA LEU A 77 -14.19 5.34 7.23
C LEU A 77 -14.60 5.64 8.69
N LEU A 78 -15.55 6.55 8.89
CA LEU A 78 -16.10 6.81 10.22
C LEU A 78 -16.75 5.55 10.81
N GLY A 79 -17.46 4.78 9.97
CA GLY A 79 -18.09 3.53 10.38
C GLY A 79 -17.12 2.48 10.90
N LEU A 80 -15.87 2.46 10.41
CA LEU A 80 -14.82 1.58 10.96
C LEU A 80 -14.43 1.97 12.39
N SER A 81 -14.45 3.26 12.71
CA SER A 81 -14.01 3.77 14.02
C SER A 81 -15.10 3.72 15.09
N VAL A 82 -16.36 4.06 14.74
CA VAL A 82 -17.44 4.21 15.71
C VAL A 82 -18.54 3.14 15.59
N GLY A 83 -18.37 2.20 14.64
CA GLY A 83 -19.37 1.20 14.29
C GLY A 83 -20.38 1.70 13.25
N ARG A 84 -20.68 0.83 12.27
CA ARG A 84 -21.55 1.17 11.11
C ARG A 84 -22.96 1.58 11.49
N SER A 85 -23.50 1.06 12.60
CA SER A 85 -24.86 1.37 13.09
C SER A 85 -24.94 2.67 13.90
N SER A 86 -23.84 3.40 14.06
CA SER A 86 -23.82 4.63 14.83
C SER A 86 -24.63 5.73 14.14
N PRO A 87 -25.48 6.49 14.87
CA PRO A 87 -26.22 7.61 14.30
C PRO A 87 -25.30 8.70 13.72
N PHE A 88 -24.07 8.80 14.22
CA PHE A 88 -23.07 9.73 13.69
C PHE A 88 -22.70 9.39 12.25
N VAL A 89 -22.64 8.11 11.89
CA VAL A 89 -22.38 7.66 10.52
C VAL A 89 -23.48 8.09 9.58
N SER A 90 -24.75 7.96 10.00
CA SER A 90 -25.91 8.40 9.21
C SER A 90 -25.94 9.91 9.00
N ILE A 91 -25.62 10.67 10.04
CA ILE A 91 -25.52 12.13 9.95
C ILE A 91 -24.38 12.53 9.00
N TYR A 92 -23.20 11.90 9.14
CA TYR A 92 -22.05 12.16 8.29
C TYR A 92 -22.35 11.83 6.82
N HIS A 93 -22.98 10.68 6.55
CA HIS A 93 -23.42 10.27 5.22
C HIS A 93 -24.39 11.29 4.61
N TRP A 94 -25.36 11.79 5.40
CA TRP A 94 -26.29 12.81 4.92
C TRP A 94 -25.55 14.09 4.50
N PHE A 95 -24.61 14.58 5.32
CA PHE A 95 -23.82 15.76 4.98
C PHE A 95 -22.97 15.51 3.73
N GLU A 96 -22.27 14.41 3.67
CA GLU A 96 -21.40 14.04 2.55
C GLU A 96 -22.19 13.99 1.24
N LYS A 97 -23.30 13.27 1.23
CA LYS A 97 -24.19 13.17 0.06
C LYS A 97 -24.77 14.53 -0.32
N ARG A 98 -25.31 15.28 0.63
CA ARG A 98 -25.97 16.56 0.39
C ARG A 98 -25.02 17.60 -0.19
N TYR A 99 -23.83 17.74 0.37
CA TYR A 99 -22.83 18.70 -0.11
C TYR A 99 -22.12 18.24 -1.38
N GLY A 100 -21.92 16.94 -1.54
CA GLY A 100 -21.42 16.37 -2.79
C GLY A 100 -22.34 16.64 -3.98
N GLN A 101 -23.66 16.55 -3.79
CA GLN A 101 -24.65 16.91 -4.82
C GLN A 101 -24.65 18.39 -5.20
N MET A 102 -24.12 19.26 -4.34
CA MET A 102 -24.03 20.71 -4.60
C MET A 102 -22.77 21.10 -5.37
N ALA A 103 -21.92 20.15 -5.73
CA ALA A 103 -20.72 20.40 -6.54
C ALA A 103 -21.10 20.80 -7.98
N ASN A 104 -20.28 21.68 -8.56
CA ASN A 104 -20.39 22.06 -9.97
C ASN A 104 -19.82 20.97 -10.88
N GLY A 105 -18.91 20.14 -10.37
CA GLY A 105 -18.32 19.00 -11.04
C GLY A 105 -17.84 17.97 -10.03
N SER A 106 -17.71 16.70 -10.46
CA SER A 106 -17.20 15.61 -9.63
C SER A 106 -16.24 14.75 -10.45
N LEU A 107 -15.13 14.40 -9.82
CA LEU A 107 -14.16 13.40 -10.28
C LEU A 107 -14.24 12.19 -9.36
N CYS A 108 -13.84 11.03 -9.82
CA CYS A 108 -13.72 9.83 -8.99
C CYS A 108 -12.62 8.90 -9.50
N VAL A 109 -12.04 8.12 -8.61
CA VAL A 109 -10.85 7.30 -8.90
C VAL A 109 -11.15 5.96 -9.56
N THR A 110 -12.40 5.47 -9.53
CA THR A 110 -12.77 4.17 -10.12
C THR A 110 -14.10 4.21 -10.86
N ARG A 111 -14.26 3.28 -11.80
CA ARG A 111 -15.54 3.08 -12.50
C ARG A 111 -16.64 2.58 -11.55
N ALA A 112 -16.29 1.76 -10.60
CA ALA A 112 -17.23 1.27 -9.58
C ALA A 112 -17.78 2.43 -8.75
N MET A 113 -16.91 3.34 -8.29
CA MET A 113 -17.31 4.54 -7.57
C MET A 113 -18.17 5.48 -8.44
N GLN A 114 -17.86 5.61 -9.73
CA GLN A 114 -18.70 6.38 -10.67
C GLN A 114 -20.14 5.86 -10.71
N LEU A 115 -20.29 4.53 -10.78
CA LEU A 115 -21.60 3.89 -10.81
C LEU A 115 -22.36 4.10 -9.51
N GLU A 116 -21.70 3.91 -8.37
CA GLU A 116 -22.29 4.15 -7.03
C GLU A 116 -22.77 5.60 -6.90
N LEU A 117 -21.90 6.57 -7.23
CA LEU A 117 -22.24 8.00 -7.21
C LEU A 117 -23.44 8.33 -8.11
N ALA A 118 -23.51 7.72 -9.30
CA ALA A 118 -24.61 7.98 -10.23
C ALA A 118 -25.91 7.34 -9.77
N GLN A 119 -25.90 6.09 -9.35
CA GLN A 119 -27.11 5.31 -9.05
C GLN A 119 -27.68 5.66 -7.67
N ASN A 120 -26.84 5.70 -6.65
CA ASN A 120 -27.30 5.83 -5.27
C ASN A 120 -27.22 7.27 -4.72
N TRP A 121 -26.35 8.10 -5.32
CA TRP A 121 -26.15 9.47 -4.85
C TRP A 121 -26.71 10.54 -5.82
N GLY A 122 -27.01 10.16 -7.08
CA GLY A 122 -27.46 11.11 -8.09
C GLY A 122 -26.38 12.10 -8.54
N ILE A 123 -25.11 11.73 -8.38
CA ILE A 123 -23.94 12.54 -8.73
C ILE A 123 -23.31 12.01 -10.03
N ARG A 124 -23.18 12.87 -11.02
CA ARG A 124 -22.46 12.53 -12.26
C ARG A 124 -20.98 12.87 -12.09
N ALA A 125 -20.15 11.84 -11.91
CA ALA A 125 -18.70 11.99 -11.78
C ALA A 125 -17.99 11.54 -13.06
N THR A 126 -16.84 12.17 -13.35
CA THR A 126 -15.91 11.73 -14.39
C THR A 126 -14.81 10.89 -13.75
N VAL A 127 -14.53 9.71 -14.33
CA VAL A 127 -13.45 8.86 -13.82
C VAL A 127 -12.10 9.47 -14.18
N LEU A 128 -11.28 9.68 -13.19
CA LEU A 128 -9.89 10.07 -13.29
C LEU A 128 -9.07 9.12 -12.41
N TYR A 129 -8.50 8.10 -13.02
CA TYR A 129 -7.68 7.13 -12.29
C TYR A 129 -6.44 7.79 -11.73
N ASP A 130 -6.11 7.48 -10.48
CA ASP A 130 -4.82 7.86 -9.89
C ASP A 130 -3.67 7.24 -10.70
N GLN A 131 -2.64 8.03 -10.89
CA GLN A 131 -1.41 7.61 -11.55
C GLN A 131 -0.25 7.66 -10.57
N PRO A 132 0.71 6.73 -10.67
CA PRO A 132 1.89 6.79 -9.85
C PRO A 132 2.73 8.01 -10.23
N PRO A 133 3.41 8.66 -9.27
CA PRO A 133 4.45 9.64 -9.57
C PRO A 133 5.53 9.06 -10.49
N GLU A 134 6.19 9.90 -11.29
CA GLU A 134 7.17 9.48 -12.31
C GLU A 134 8.35 8.65 -11.77
N PHE A 135 8.68 8.80 -10.50
CA PHE A 135 9.76 8.03 -9.87
C PHE A 135 9.37 6.59 -9.53
N PHE A 136 8.08 6.23 -9.60
CA PHE A 136 7.64 4.83 -9.64
C PHE A 136 7.71 4.33 -11.07
N CYS A 137 8.85 3.77 -11.43
CA CYS A 137 9.14 3.25 -12.76
C CYS A 137 9.91 1.93 -12.66
N PRO A 138 9.94 1.13 -13.74
CA PRO A 138 10.74 -0.09 -13.78
C PRO A 138 12.22 0.19 -13.51
N THR A 139 12.81 -0.53 -12.57
CA THR A 139 14.17 -0.32 -12.09
C THR A 139 15.19 -1.00 -13.01
N SER A 140 16.26 -0.31 -13.38
CA SER A 140 17.35 -0.86 -14.18
C SER A 140 18.15 -1.92 -13.42
N LEU A 141 18.88 -2.78 -14.16
CA LEU A 141 19.70 -3.82 -13.57
C LEU A 141 20.81 -3.28 -12.65
N GLN A 142 21.35 -2.13 -12.98
CA GLN A 142 22.40 -1.47 -12.18
C GLN A 142 21.84 -0.92 -10.86
N GLU A 143 20.68 -0.29 -10.89
CA GLU A 143 20.01 0.22 -9.70
C GLU A 143 19.59 -0.90 -8.76
N LYS A 144 19.01 -1.98 -9.32
CA LYS A 144 18.69 -3.19 -8.56
C LYS A 144 19.92 -3.76 -7.85
N ARG A 145 21.07 -3.80 -8.51
CA ARG A 145 22.32 -4.24 -7.89
C ARG A 145 22.73 -3.32 -6.75
N LYS A 146 22.77 -2.02 -6.98
CA LYS A 146 23.14 -1.03 -5.96
C LYS A 146 22.24 -1.15 -4.73
N LEU A 147 20.92 -1.30 -4.93
CA LEU A 147 19.96 -1.47 -3.85
C LEU A 147 20.27 -2.75 -3.04
N PHE A 148 20.40 -3.89 -3.70
CA PHE A 148 20.61 -5.17 -3.01
C PHE A 148 21.99 -5.26 -2.33
N CYS A 149 23.03 -4.64 -2.86
CA CYS A 149 24.31 -4.55 -2.16
C CYS A 149 24.19 -3.75 -0.86
N ARG A 150 23.42 -2.63 -0.86
CA ARG A 150 23.15 -1.86 0.36
C ARG A 150 22.28 -2.63 1.36
N LEU A 151 21.27 -3.31 0.88
CA LEU A 151 20.34 -4.08 1.71
C LEU A 151 20.91 -5.43 2.17
N ASN A 152 22.05 -5.89 1.60
CA ASN A 152 22.59 -7.22 1.86
C ASN A 152 22.77 -7.49 3.37
N ARG A 153 23.25 -6.51 4.13
CA ARG A 153 23.40 -6.62 5.59
C ARG A 153 22.08 -6.95 6.28
N TYR A 154 20.97 -6.30 5.86
CA TYR A 154 19.65 -6.51 6.45
C TYR A 154 19.01 -7.82 5.95
N LEU A 155 19.29 -8.21 4.73
CA LEU A 155 18.74 -9.41 4.12
C LEU A 155 19.37 -10.68 4.70
N CYS A 156 20.67 -10.64 5.04
CA CYS A 156 21.41 -11.76 5.60
C CYS A 156 21.21 -11.98 7.10
N HIS A 157 20.57 -11.05 7.82
CA HIS A 157 20.25 -11.24 9.23
C HIS A 157 18.92 -11.98 9.41
N PRO A 158 18.91 -13.21 9.96
CA PRO A 158 17.69 -13.98 10.13
C PRO A 158 16.77 -13.37 11.20
N LEU A 159 15.46 -13.27 10.88
CA LEU A 159 14.42 -12.99 11.89
C LEU A 159 14.00 -14.24 12.66
N GLY A 160 14.37 -15.44 12.18
CA GLY A 160 14.01 -16.72 12.79
C GLY A 160 15.18 -17.71 12.89
N VAL A 161 14.98 -18.78 13.68
CA VAL A 161 16.01 -19.77 14.05
C VAL A 161 16.49 -20.62 12.86
N ARG A 162 15.75 -20.71 11.76
CA ARG A 162 16.04 -21.54 10.59
C ARG A 162 15.82 -20.82 9.27
N ASP A 163 16.52 -19.72 9.08
CA ASP A 163 16.46 -19.03 7.79
C ASP A 163 17.50 -19.58 6.80
N CYS A 164 17.14 -20.66 6.13
CA CYS A 164 17.99 -21.28 5.12
C CYS A 164 17.98 -20.56 3.77
N VAL A 165 17.06 -19.62 3.56
CA VAL A 165 16.94 -18.89 2.28
C VAL A 165 18.10 -17.93 2.08
N THR A 166 18.66 -17.38 3.17
CA THR A 166 19.71 -16.35 3.12
C THR A 166 21.05 -16.79 3.75
N ALA A 167 21.14 -18.00 4.30
CA ALA A 167 22.24 -18.44 5.17
C ALA A 167 23.64 -18.63 4.50
N LYS A 168 23.76 -18.47 3.17
CA LYS A 168 25.01 -18.80 2.45
C LYS A 168 25.61 -17.69 1.60
N ILE A 169 25.33 -16.42 1.92
CA ILE A 169 26.02 -15.32 1.25
C ILE A 169 27.11 -14.83 2.20
N GLY A 170 28.37 -15.08 1.80
CA GLY A 170 29.51 -14.51 2.51
C GLY A 170 29.39 -12.98 2.58
N ALA A 171 29.53 -12.44 3.79
CA ALA A 171 29.37 -11.01 4.05
C ALA A 171 30.44 -10.13 3.37
N ASP A 172 31.45 -10.70 2.73
CA ASP A 172 32.65 -10.00 2.29
C ASP A 172 32.75 -9.77 0.77
N ASP A 173 31.85 -10.30 -0.05
CA ASP A 173 31.94 -10.08 -1.50
C ASP A 173 31.06 -8.91 -1.96
N GLN A 174 31.69 -7.75 -2.17
CA GLN A 174 31.04 -6.54 -2.66
C GLN A 174 30.40 -6.70 -4.06
N ASN A 175 30.74 -7.76 -4.78
CA ASN A 175 30.27 -8.03 -6.14
C ASN A 175 29.10 -9.00 -6.18
N GLU A 176 28.76 -9.66 -5.09
CA GLU A 176 27.66 -10.61 -4.99
C GLU A 176 26.50 -10.08 -4.14
N SER A 177 25.29 -10.38 -4.56
CA SER A 177 24.08 -10.20 -3.76
C SER A 177 23.25 -11.47 -3.76
N LEU A 178 22.23 -11.54 -2.91
CA LEU A 178 21.28 -12.66 -2.85
C LEU A 178 20.65 -12.98 -4.21
N PHE A 179 20.43 -11.94 -5.04
CA PHE A 179 19.69 -12.04 -6.28
C PHE A 179 20.55 -12.03 -7.54
N ARG A 180 21.79 -11.51 -7.46
CA ARG A 180 22.61 -11.20 -8.62
C ARG A 180 24.07 -11.48 -8.41
N THR A 181 24.73 -11.84 -9.51
CA THR A 181 26.17 -11.95 -9.60
C THR A 181 26.69 -11.07 -10.74
N GLN A 182 27.88 -10.55 -10.61
CA GLN A 182 28.56 -9.84 -11.70
C GLN A 182 29.60 -10.79 -12.30
N VAL A 183 29.49 -10.99 -13.62
CA VAL A 183 30.49 -11.71 -14.41
C VAL A 183 31.08 -10.70 -15.41
N ASP A 184 32.32 -10.32 -15.21
CA ASP A 184 33.02 -9.27 -15.94
C ASP A 184 32.25 -7.93 -15.86
N THR A 185 31.71 -7.45 -16.97
CA THR A 185 30.90 -6.24 -17.07
C THR A 185 29.38 -6.50 -16.93
N ASP A 186 28.94 -7.75 -17.01
CA ASP A 186 27.54 -8.11 -17.08
C ASP A 186 26.97 -8.41 -15.69
N ILE A 187 25.79 -7.89 -15.45
CA ILE A 187 25.02 -8.13 -14.23
C ILE A 187 23.95 -9.17 -14.56
N LEU A 188 24.09 -10.38 -14.00
CA LEU A 188 23.18 -11.49 -14.24
C LEU A 188 22.32 -11.79 -13.01
N LEU A 189 21.08 -12.21 -13.22
CA LEU A 189 20.26 -12.80 -12.19
C LEU A 189 20.77 -14.18 -11.83
N LYS A 190 20.90 -14.48 -10.54
CA LYS A 190 21.21 -15.85 -10.10
C LYS A 190 20.04 -16.77 -10.44
N PRO A 191 20.27 -17.91 -11.13
CA PRO A 191 19.19 -18.82 -11.49
C PRO A 191 18.47 -19.40 -10.27
N ASN A 192 19.15 -19.46 -9.13
CA ASN A 192 18.67 -20.06 -7.89
C ASN A 192 18.25 -19.01 -6.84
N ARG A 193 18.06 -17.75 -7.26
CA ARG A 193 17.62 -16.70 -6.33
C ARG A 193 16.23 -17.00 -5.80
N PRO A 194 15.90 -16.60 -4.59
CA PRO A 194 14.53 -16.63 -4.14
C PRO A 194 13.67 -15.67 -4.98
N ALA A 195 12.39 -15.99 -5.14
CA ALA A 195 11.42 -15.01 -5.63
C ALA A 195 11.19 -13.95 -4.56
N LEU A 196 11.30 -12.71 -4.96
CA LEU A 196 11.15 -11.56 -4.08
C LEU A 196 9.69 -11.10 -4.06
N VAL A 197 9.05 -11.24 -2.91
CA VAL A 197 7.69 -10.78 -2.67
C VAL A 197 7.72 -9.55 -1.77
N VAL A 198 7.10 -8.46 -2.21
CA VAL A 198 7.06 -7.20 -1.44
C VAL A 198 5.66 -6.91 -0.97
N SER A 199 5.52 -6.55 0.30
CA SER A 199 4.28 -6.04 0.87
C SER A 199 4.54 -4.77 1.67
N SER A 200 3.77 -3.72 1.39
CA SER A 200 3.79 -2.48 2.15
C SER A 200 2.62 -2.46 3.13
N THR A 201 2.89 -2.10 4.38
CA THR A 201 1.90 -2.13 5.45
C THR A 201 2.06 -0.96 6.40
N SER A 202 0.94 -0.50 6.95
CA SER A 202 0.92 0.46 8.06
C SER A 202 0.92 -0.23 9.42
N TRP A 203 0.92 -1.57 9.45
CA TRP A 203 0.86 -2.40 10.66
C TRP A 203 -0.30 -2.02 11.58
N THR A 204 -1.44 -1.69 10.99
CA THR A 204 -2.68 -1.35 11.68
C THR A 204 -3.61 -2.57 11.76
N PRO A 205 -4.53 -2.62 12.73
CA PRO A 205 -5.43 -3.77 12.93
C PRO A 205 -6.35 -4.08 11.74
N ASP A 206 -6.61 -3.10 10.88
CA ASP A 206 -7.41 -3.25 9.66
C ASP A 206 -6.65 -3.97 8.52
N GLU A 207 -5.33 -4.05 8.62
CA GLU A 207 -4.51 -4.83 7.70
C GLU A 207 -4.21 -6.21 8.31
N ASP A 208 -5.08 -7.21 8.11
CA ASP A 208 -4.88 -8.55 8.65
C ASP A 208 -3.65 -9.23 8.04
N PHE A 209 -2.54 -9.17 8.79
CA PHE A 209 -1.27 -9.77 8.39
C PHE A 209 -1.23 -11.29 8.58
N GLU A 210 -2.16 -11.85 9.34
CA GLU A 210 -2.24 -13.31 9.59
C GLU A 210 -2.42 -14.09 8.29
N ILE A 211 -3.25 -13.58 7.39
CA ILE A 211 -3.52 -14.20 6.07
C ILE A 211 -2.22 -14.41 5.28
N LEU A 212 -1.30 -13.44 5.31
CA LEU A 212 -0.01 -13.59 4.61
C LEU A 212 0.88 -14.64 5.27
N LEU A 213 0.89 -14.70 6.60
CA LEU A 213 1.65 -15.71 7.34
C LEU A 213 1.10 -17.11 7.09
N GLU A 214 -0.21 -17.28 7.11
CA GLU A 214 -0.86 -18.55 6.79
C GLU A 214 -0.58 -19.00 5.35
N ALA A 215 -0.70 -18.09 4.39
CA ALA A 215 -0.38 -18.37 2.99
C ALA A 215 1.09 -18.84 2.81
N ALA A 216 2.02 -18.23 3.53
CA ALA A 216 3.43 -18.62 3.51
C ALA A 216 3.64 -20.03 4.09
N VAL A 217 2.97 -20.37 5.20
CA VAL A 217 3.02 -21.71 5.80
C VAL A 217 2.37 -22.75 4.88
N MET A 218 1.25 -22.39 4.24
CA MET A 218 0.59 -23.28 3.26
C MET A 218 1.48 -23.53 2.05
N TYR A 219 2.16 -22.51 1.53
CA TYR A 219 3.10 -22.64 0.45
C TYR A 219 4.23 -23.62 0.81
N ASP A 220 4.88 -23.41 1.97
CA ASP A 220 5.98 -24.23 2.44
C ASP A 220 5.59 -25.70 2.55
N ARG A 221 4.42 -25.98 3.15
CA ARG A 221 3.87 -27.35 3.31
C ARG A 221 3.51 -28.01 1.96
N ARG A 222 2.87 -27.25 1.06
CA ARG A 222 2.48 -27.78 -0.26
C ARG A 222 3.69 -28.13 -1.10
N VAL A 223 4.70 -27.27 -1.10
CA VAL A 223 5.93 -27.53 -1.85
C VAL A 223 6.68 -28.73 -1.25
N ALA A 224 6.74 -28.87 0.07
CA ALA A 224 7.30 -30.05 0.74
C ALA A 224 6.62 -31.35 0.27
N ALA A 225 5.28 -31.34 0.25
CA ALA A 225 4.50 -32.51 -0.18
C ALA A 225 4.71 -32.84 -1.67
N LEU A 226 4.84 -31.84 -2.54
CA LEU A 226 5.05 -32.03 -3.98
C LEU A 226 6.46 -32.53 -4.33
N LEU A 227 7.44 -32.24 -3.48
CA LEU A 227 8.83 -32.67 -3.66
C LEU A 227 9.13 -34.00 -2.97
N ASP A 228 8.13 -34.66 -2.37
CA ASP A 228 8.29 -35.91 -1.59
C ASP A 228 9.36 -35.77 -0.47
N GLU A 229 9.59 -34.55 0.00
CA GLU A 229 10.54 -34.27 1.05
C GLU A 229 9.98 -34.72 2.40
N ASN A 230 10.35 -35.91 2.82
CA ASN A 230 10.30 -36.26 4.24
C ASN A 230 11.15 -35.24 5.02
N ASP A 231 10.78 -34.92 6.24
CA ASP A 231 11.42 -33.93 7.14
C ASP A 231 12.96 -34.11 7.32
N SER A 232 13.54 -35.14 6.72
CA SER A 232 14.95 -35.51 6.75
C SER A 232 15.74 -35.17 5.48
N ALA A 233 15.18 -34.47 4.49
CA ALA A 233 15.91 -34.10 3.28
C ALA A 233 17.11 -33.19 3.61
N ASP A 234 18.31 -33.67 3.33
CA ASP A 234 19.57 -32.98 3.57
C ASP A 234 19.62 -31.68 2.72
N GLU A 235 19.60 -30.53 3.38
CA GLU A 235 19.74 -29.23 2.70
C GLU A 235 20.99 -29.17 1.80
N GLY A 236 22.05 -29.90 2.14
CA GLY A 236 23.27 -29.98 1.34
C GLY A 236 23.05 -30.61 -0.03
N VAL A 237 22.20 -31.64 -0.14
CA VAL A 237 21.83 -32.27 -1.41
C VAL A 237 21.00 -31.32 -2.25
N LEU A 238 20.02 -30.67 -1.66
CA LEU A 238 19.17 -29.69 -2.33
C LEU A 238 20.00 -28.55 -2.93
N TRP A 239 20.97 -28.01 -2.16
CA TRP A 239 21.86 -26.96 -2.65
C TRP A 239 22.82 -27.43 -3.76
N LYS A 240 23.27 -28.68 -3.74
CA LYS A 240 24.07 -29.25 -4.83
C LYS A 240 23.26 -29.36 -6.12
N GLU A 241 22.02 -29.80 -6.05
CA GLU A 241 21.14 -29.90 -7.21
C GLU A 241 20.83 -28.52 -7.81
N ILE A 242 20.58 -27.53 -6.96
CA ILE A 242 20.39 -26.14 -7.38
C ILE A 242 21.65 -25.58 -8.03
N SER A 243 22.81 -25.81 -7.43
CA SER A 243 24.12 -25.40 -8.00
C SER A 243 24.43 -26.11 -9.31
N GLY A 244 23.87 -27.32 -9.53
CA GLY A 244 23.95 -28.08 -10.76
C GLY A 244 23.01 -27.62 -11.89
N GLY A 245 22.27 -26.51 -11.69
CA GLY A 245 21.39 -25.92 -12.70
C GLY A 245 19.97 -26.50 -12.76
N LYS A 246 19.57 -27.33 -11.80
CA LYS A 246 18.17 -27.82 -11.72
C LYS A 246 17.22 -26.66 -11.42
N GLN A 247 16.39 -26.31 -12.39
CA GLN A 247 15.33 -25.32 -12.19
C GLN A 247 14.21 -25.93 -11.34
N TYR A 248 13.91 -25.29 -10.19
CA TYR A 248 12.75 -25.67 -9.41
C TYR A 248 11.51 -24.94 -9.91
N LEU A 249 10.45 -25.70 -10.16
CA LEU A 249 9.11 -25.17 -10.46
C LEU A 249 8.56 -24.28 -9.32
N TYR A 250 9.06 -24.47 -8.09
CA TYR A 250 8.61 -23.79 -6.89
C TYR A 250 9.81 -23.07 -6.24
N PRO A 251 9.97 -21.76 -6.49
CA PRO A 251 11.09 -21.01 -5.95
C PRO A 251 10.99 -20.85 -4.43
N ARG A 252 12.11 -20.69 -3.75
CA ARG A 252 12.11 -20.16 -2.39
C ARG A 252 11.57 -18.74 -2.41
N LEU A 253 10.83 -18.34 -1.37
CA LEU A 253 10.23 -17.04 -1.28
C LEU A 253 10.96 -16.17 -0.24
N LEU A 254 11.28 -14.95 -0.61
CA LEU A 254 11.73 -13.92 0.32
C LEU A 254 10.69 -12.80 0.37
N PHE A 255 10.01 -12.69 1.51
CA PHE A 255 9.10 -11.58 1.77
C PHE A 255 9.87 -10.40 2.35
N ILE A 256 9.79 -9.25 1.70
CA ILE A 256 10.20 -7.97 2.29
C ILE A 256 8.95 -7.18 2.63
N ILE A 257 8.79 -6.88 3.92
CA ILE A 257 7.64 -6.16 4.44
C ILE A 257 8.12 -4.79 4.88
N THR A 258 7.62 -3.76 4.19
CA THR A 258 8.00 -2.37 4.46
C THR A 258 6.91 -1.66 5.23
N GLY A 259 7.28 -0.84 6.21
CA GLY A 259 6.34 0.01 6.91
C GLY A 259 6.65 0.18 8.39
N LYS A 260 5.93 1.14 8.99
CA LYS A 260 5.94 1.43 10.43
C LYS A 260 4.51 1.37 10.95
N GLY A 261 4.33 0.94 12.19
CA GLY A 261 3.02 0.95 12.83
C GLY A 261 2.97 0.16 14.13
N PRO A 262 1.83 0.22 14.83
CA PRO A 262 1.71 -0.24 16.21
C PRO A 262 1.82 -1.77 16.37
N GLU A 263 1.39 -2.55 15.39
CA GLU A 263 1.40 -4.01 15.50
C GLU A 263 2.68 -4.68 14.96
N LYS A 264 3.68 -3.89 14.51
CA LYS A 264 4.90 -4.43 13.91
C LYS A 264 5.59 -5.46 14.80
N GLU A 265 5.84 -5.12 16.05
CA GLU A 265 6.54 -6.00 17.00
C GLU A 265 5.79 -7.31 17.25
N LYS A 266 4.47 -7.24 17.37
CA LYS A 266 3.59 -8.41 17.53
C LYS A 266 3.76 -9.40 16.39
N TYR A 267 3.79 -8.90 15.13
CA TYR A 267 3.94 -9.76 13.98
C TYR A 267 5.37 -10.23 13.75
N GLU A 268 6.39 -9.45 14.10
CA GLU A 268 7.79 -9.90 14.10
C GLU A 268 7.99 -11.08 15.06
N GLU A 269 7.35 -11.06 16.24
CA GLU A 269 7.38 -12.21 17.15
C GLU A 269 6.67 -13.44 16.56
N LYS A 270 5.54 -13.28 15.89
CA LYS A 270 4.87 -14.38 15.19
C LYS A 270 5.77 -14.96 14.10
N ILE A 271 6.39 -14.12 13.28
CA ILE A 271 7.33 -14.53 12.22
C ILE A 271 8.49 -15.36 12.81
N LYS A 272 9.08 -14.92 13.93
CA LYS A 272 10.15 -15.67 14.60
C LYS A 272 9.76 -17.08 15.04
N ARG A 273 8.46 -17.29 15.32
CA ARG A 273 7.92 -18.59 15.74
C ARG A 273 7.55 -19.51 14.58
N LEU A 274 7.51 -18.98 13.34
CA LEU A 274 7.20 -19.78 12.18
C LEU A 274 8.33 -20.77 11.89
N ASN A 275 7.96 -22.04 11.69
CA ASN A 275 8.89 -23.10 11.29
C ASN A 275 8.67 -23.39 9.79
N VAL A 276 9.23 -22.53 8.94
CA VAL A 276 9.18 -22.64 7.48
C VAL A 276 10.60 -22.77 6.91
N LYS A 277 10.79 -23.62 5.91
CA LYS A 277 12.11 -23.91 5.31
C LYS A 277 12.33 -23.16 3.98
N ARG A 278 11.25 -22.88 3.24
CA ARG A 278 11.30 -22.31 1.88
C ARG A 278 10.86 -20.87 1.81
N VAL A 279 10.48 -20.30 2.94
CA VAL A 279 10.00 -18.93 3.04
C VAL A 279 10.80 -18.18 4.08
N ALA A 280 11.26 -16.99 3.74
CA ALA A 280 11.92 -16.07 4.66
C ALA A 280 11.19 -14.73 4.69
N PHE A 281 11.19 -14.09 5.87
CA PHE A 281 10.62 -12.77 6.07
C PHE A 281 11.68 -11.77 6.50
N ARG A 282 11.58 -10.57 5.96
CA ARG A 282 12.36 -9.41 6.40
C ARG A 282 11.46 -8.23 6.56
N THR A 283 11.54 -7.56 7.71
CA THR A 283 10.83 -6.30 7.94
C THR A 283 11.84 -5.17 7.88
N MET A 284 11.53 -4.11 7.15
CA MET A 284 12.41 -2.97 7.04
C MET A 284 11.66 -1.67 6.78
N TRP A 285 12.31 -0.57 7.08
CA TRP A 285 11.89 0.75 6.64
C TRP A 285 12.86 1.25 5.59
N LEU A 286 12.32 1.69 4.47
CA LEU A 286 13.09 2.22 3.36
C LEU A 286 12.90 3.74 3.25
N SER A 287 13.89 4.41 2.68
CA SER A 287 13.74 5.82 2.31
C SER A 287 12.77 5.98 1.13
N THR A 288 12.35 7.21 0.90
CA THR A 288 11.46 7.56 -0.23
C THR A 288 12.07 7.18 -1.58
N GLU A 289 13.40 7.22 -1.68
CA GLU A 289 14.15 6.89 -2.90
C GLU A 289 14.32 5.37 -3.07
N GLU A 290 14.44 4.63 -1.96
CA GLU A 290 14.68 3.17 -1.99
C GLU A 290 13.41 2.37 -2.21
N TYR A 291 12.28 2.88 -1.77
CA TYR A 291 11.01 2.17 -1.86
C TYR A 291 10.58 1.88 -3.32
N PRO A 292 10.60 2.85 -4.26
CA PRO A 292 10.33 2.56 -5.67
C PRO A 292 11.32 1.58 -6.29
N LEU A 293 12.62 1.68 -5.93
CA LEU A 293 13.64 0.75 -6.41
C LEU A 293 13.38 -0.69 -5.93
N LEU A 294 12.89 -0.86 -4.69
CA LEU A 294 12.50 -2.18 -4.19
C LEU A 294 11.30 -2.73 -4.96
N LEU A 295 10.25 -1.92 -5.17
CA LEU A 295 9.07 -2.33 -5.94
C LEU A 295 9.47 -2.75 -7.36
N GLY A 296 10.23 -1.91 -8.08
CA GLY A 296 10.69 -2.22 -9.42
C GLY A 296 11.72 -3.37 -9.50
N SER A 297 12.16 -3.90 -8.36
CA SER A 297 13.10 -5.04 -8.27
C SER A 297 12.43 -6.34 -7.89
N ALA A 298 11.21 -6.29 -7.37
CA ALA A 298 10.47 -7.46 -6.91
C ALA A 298 9.87 -8.28 -8.06
N ASP A 299 9.48 -9.51 -7.73
CA ASP A 299 8.80 -10.43 -8.66
C ASP A 299 7.29 -10.36 -8.47
N LEU A 300 6.83 -10.07 -7.24
CA LEU A 300 5.41 -10.00 -6.88
C LEU A 300 5.17 -8.98 -5.77
N GLY A 301 4.16 -8.15 -5.94
CA GLY A 301 3.61 -7.29 -4.91
C GLY A 301 2.42 -7.93 -4.22
N VAL A 302 2.28 -7.72 -2.91
CA VAL A 302 1.09 -8.13 -2.15
C VAL A 302 0.52 -6.94 -1.43
N CYS A 303 -0.69 -6.55 -1.81
CA CYS A 303 -1.45 -5.48 -1.17
C CYS A 303 -2.61 -6.10 -0.37
N ARG A 304 -2.66 -5.81 0.93
CA ARG A 304 -3.69 -6.28 1.86
C ARG A 304 -4.60 -5.14 2.32
N HIS A 305 -4.66 -4.09 1.52
CA HIS A 305 -5.54 -2.98 1.81
C HIS A 305 -6.99 -3.45 1.79
N THR A 306 -7.66 -3.29 2.92
CA THR A 306 -9.10 -3.52 3.03
C THR A 306 -9.81 -2.20 2.80
N SER A 307 -10.50 -2.07 1.69
CA SER A 307 -11.30 -0.90 1.39
C SER A 307 -12.50 -0.80 2.33
N SER A 308 -12.74 0.37 2.90
CA SER A 308 -13.91 0.62 3.74
C SER A 308 -15.22 0.64 2.95
N SER A 309 -15.14 1.02 1.66
CA SER A 309 -16.27 1.10 0.73
C SER A 309 -16.27 0.01 -0.35
N GLY A 310 -15.14 -0.66 -0.56
CA GLY A 310 -14.94 -1.58 -1.70
C GLY A 310 -14.81 -0.88 -3.05
N LEU A 311 -14.73 0.45 -3.10
CA LEU A 311 -14.84 1.25 -4.33
C LEU A 311 -13.62 2.15 -4.58
N ASP A 312 -12.73 2.29 -3.61
CA ASP A 312 -11.50 3.07 -3.71
C ASP A 312 -10.40 2.33 -4.48
N LEU A 313 -9.39 3.07 -4.90
CA LEU A 313 -8.21 2.54 -5.55
C LEU A 313 -7.04 2.56 -4.56
N PRO A 314 -6.48 1.39 -4.17
CA PRO A 314 -5.34 1.36 -3.25
C PRO A 314 -4.10 1.97 -3.89
N MET A 315 -3.59 3.08 -3.35
CA MET A 315 -2.39 3.76 -3.87
C MET A 315 -1.16 2.85 -3.93
N LYS A 316 -1.03 1.92 -2.97
CA LYS A 316 0.04 0.91 -2.97
C LYS A 316 0.05 0.04 -4.24
N VAL A 317 -1.12 -0.26 -4.80
CA VAL A 317 -1.25 -1.02 -6.07
C VAL A 317 -0.88 -0.15 -7.26
N VAL A 318 -1.27 1.12 -7.24
CA VAL A 318 -0.89 2.10 -8.27
C VAL A 318 0.62 2.25 -8.34
N ASP A 319 1.29 2.39 -7.18
CA ASP A 319 2.76 2.45 -7.08
C ASP A 319 3.43 1.17 -7.64
N MET A 320 2.90 -0.01 -7.29
CA MET A 320 3.39 -1.29 -7.80
C MET A 320 3.27 -1.36 -9.33
N PHE A 321 2.13 -0.96 -9.88
CA PHE A 321 1.92 -0.95 -11.34
C PHE A 321 2.82 0.05 -12.04
N GLY A 322 3.07 1.23 -11.45
CA GLY A 322 4.06 2.19 -11.97
C GLY A 322 5.44 1.58 -12.11
N CYS A 323 5.85 0.76 -11.15
CA CYS A 323 7.11 0.03 -11.18
C CYS A 323 7.11 -1.21 -12.11
N GLY A 324 6.00 -1.50 -12.80
CA GLY A 324 5.84 -2.71 -13.63
C GLY A 324 5.77 -3.99 -12.80
N LEU A 325 5.43 -3.90 -11.51
CA LEU A 325 5.36 -5.03 -10.60
C LEU A 325 3.97 -5.68 -10.62
N PRO A 326 3.83 -6.97 -11.01
CA PRO A 326 2.60 -7.72 -10.82
C PRO A 326 2.18 -7.72 -9.36
N SER A 327 0.91 -7.55 -9.06
CA SER A 327 0.43 -7.51 -7.68
C SER A 327 -0.80 -8.38 -7.45
N ILE A 328 -0.87 -8.95 -6.25
CA ILE A 328 -2.07 -9.62 -5.71
C ILE A 328 -2.69 -8.68 -4.69
N THR A 329 -3.98 -8.42 -4.86
CA THR A 329 -4.76 -7.62 -3.93
C THR A 329 -5.84 -8.50 -3.32
N ILE A 330 -6.00 -8.43 -2.00
CA ILE A 330 -7.12 -9.08 -1.31
C ILE A 330 -8.28 -8.10 -1.35
N CYS A 331 -9.28 -8.40 -2.19
CA CYS A 331 -10.52 -7.65 -2.24
C CYS A 331 -11.57 -8.38 -1.40
N TYR A 332 -11.99 -7.81 -0.28
CA TYR A 332 -13.19 -8.25 0.40
C TYR A 332 -14.37 -7.51 -0.22
N TRP A 333 -15.27 -8.26 -0.85
CA TRP A 333 -16.60 -7.76 -1.20
C TRP A 333 -17.39 -7.73 0.09
N PHE A 334 -17.66 -6.55 0.61
CA PHE A 334 -18.67 -6.42 1.65
C PHE A 334 -20.01 -6.33 0.95
N ASP A 335 -20.89 -7.29 1.21
CA ASP A 335 -22.30 -7.19 0.85
C ASP A 335 -22.88 -5.97 1.58
N PHE A 336 -23.33 -4.99 0.83
CA PHE A 336 -24.04 -3.82 1.31
C PHE A 336 -25.54 -4.08 1.34
#